data_675b1b4bf6cfb9aa6d3830a2c21c21f6
#
_entry.id   675b1b4bf6cfb9aa6d3830a2c21c21f6
#
_cell.length_a   1.000
_cell.length_b   1.000
_cell.length_c   1.000
_cell.angle_alpha   90.00
_cell.angle_beta   90.00
_cell.angle_gamma   90.00
#
_symmetry.space_group_name_H-M   'P 1'
#
loop_
_entity.id
_entity.type
_entity.pdbx_description
1 polymer ?
#
loop_
_entity_poly.entity_id
_entity_poly.type
_entity_poly.pdbx_seq_one_letter_code
_entity_poly.pdbx_strand_id
1 'polypeptide(L)'
;MSAISCWADRFRAAVLVVVLIVVAPWCVTGFLQVEKMAYAMRQPVELESGVLSNALTREFIDLSSYSAVRIDESAGVCGFESQASPEQTLSNVALELEEKAWTCVPSGDGVSASFYKGEGEYRWAYVSCGRVQGVTVAVCNLA
;
A
#
# COMPACT_ATOMS: atom_id res chain seq x y z
N MET A 1 10.94 -43.18 42.29
CA MET A 1 10.11 -42.07 41.82
C MET A 1 10.78 -41.31 40.67
N SER A 2 11.26 -41.98 39.56
CA SER A 2 11.99 -41.28 38.49
C SER A 2 11.54 -41.63 37.06
N ALA A 3 10.56 -42.51 36.88
CA ALA A 3 10.09 -42.89 35.55
C ALA A 3 9.01 -41.94 34.94
N ILE A 4 8.29 -41.23 35.79
CA ILE A 4 7.17 -40.38 35.36
C ILE A 4 7.67 -39.02 34.75
N SER A 5 8.81 -38.51 35.25
CA SER A 5 9.36 -37.25 34.74
C SER A 5 9.95 -37.38 33.30
N CYS A 6 10.57 -38.52 33.01
CA CYS A 6 11.15 -38.80 31.71
C CYS A 6 10.09 -38.93 30.59
N TRP A 7 8.88 -39.40 30.93
CA TRP A 7 7.78 -39.53 29.99
C TRP A 7 7.13 -38.19 29.63
N ALA A 8 6.98 -37.33 30.63
CA ALA A 8 6.46 -35.96 30.46
C ALA A 8 7.38 -35.09 29.59
N ASP A 9 8.70 -35.23 29.76
CA ASP A 9 9.67 -34.44 28.96
C ASP A 9 9.72 -34.91 27.49
N ARG A 10 9.60 -36.24 27.26
CA ARG A 10 9.50 -36.79 25.88
C ARG A 10 8.20 -36.36 25.19
N PHE A 11 7.10 -36.29 25.94
CA PHE A 11 5.81 -35.84 25.40
C PHE A 11 5.84 -34.34 25.06
N ARG A 12 6.44 -33.53 25.91
CA ARG A 12 6.64 -32.10 25.66
C ARG A 12 7.53 -31.85 24.45
N ALA A 13 8.61 -32.59 24.30
CA ALA A 13 9.50 -32.50 23.15
C ALA A 13 8.79 -32.91 21.85
N ALA A 14 7.98 -33.98 21.88
CA ALA A 14 7.21 -34.42 20.72
C ALA A 14 6.15 -33.37 20.28
N VAL A 15 5.44 -32.74 21.24
CA VAL A 15 4.47 -31.71 20.96
C VAL A 15 5.15 -30.45 20.37
N LEU A 16 6.30 -30.04 20.91
CA LEU A 16 7.08 -28.92 20.37
C LEU A 16 7.55 -29.17 18.94
N VAL A 17 7.99 -30.39 18.62
CA VAL A 17 8.41 -30.73 17.25
C VAL A 17 7.24 -30.71 16.29
N VAL A 18 6.07 -31.20 16.68
CA VAL A 18 4.86 -31.19 15.85
C VAL A 18 4.39 -29.75 15.60
N VAL A 19 4.40 -28.88 16.63
CA VAL A 19 4.06 -27.47 16.51
C VAL A 19 5.03 -26.76 15.56
N LEU A 20 6.33 -27.00 15.67
CA LEU A 20 7.34 -26.44 14.77
C LEU A 20 7.14 -26.89 13.31
N ILE A 21 6.83 -28.18 13.08
CA ILE A 21 6.61 -28.70 11.72
C ILE A 21 5.33 -28.12 11.08
N VAL A 22 4.31 -27.82 11.88
CA VAL A 22 3.03 -27.31 11.37
C VAL A 22 3.06 -25.77 11.20
N VAL A 23 3.67 -25.06 12.14
CA VAL A 23 3.66 -23.59 12.15
C VAL A 23 4.74 -22.98 11.24
N ALA A 24 5.92 -23.63 11.13
CA ALA A 24 7.00 -23.10 10.30
C ALA A 24 6.63 -22.97 8.81
N PRO A 25 5.93 -23.93 8.15
CA PRO A 25 5.52 -23.75 6.76
C PRO A 25 4.53 -22.60 6.57
N TRP A 26 3.64 -22.35 7.52
CA TRP A 26 2.69 -21.25 7.46
C TRP A 26 3.35 -19.88 7.57
N CYS A 27 4.36 -19.75 8.42
CA CYS A 27 5.16 -18.52 8.51
C CYS A 27 5.97 -18.28 7.25
N VAL A 28 6.57 -19.32 6.67
CA VAL A 28 7.37 -19.22 5.43
C VAL A 28 6.49 -18.87 4.23
N THR A 29 5.30 -19.48 4.10
CA THR A 29 4.37 -19.16 3.00
C THR A 29 3.82 -17.75 3.13
N GLY A 30 3.51 -17.27 4.35
CA GLY A 30 3.09 -15.89 4.60
C GLY A 30 4.18 -14.89 4.22
N PHE A 31 5.44 -15.17 4.60
CA PHE A 31 6.57 -14.30 4.29
C PHE A 31 6.87 -14.25 2.78
N LEU A 32 6.80 -15.39 2.09
CA LEU A 32 6.98 -15.45 0.63
C LEU A 32 5.86 -14.74 -0.16
N GLN A 33 4.65 -14.67 0.39
CA GLN A 33 3.57 -13.89 -0.25
C GLN A 33 3.79 -12.39 -0.10
N VAL A 34 4.27 -11.93 1.06
CA VAL A 34 4.64 -10.52 1.27
C VAL A 34 5.80 -10.11 0.36
N GLU A 35 6.83 -10.96 0.20
CA GLU A 35 7.92 -10.71 -0.75
C GLU A 35 7.44 -10.70 -2.20
N LYS A 36 6.53 -11.59 -2.59
CA LYS A 36 5.94 -11.60 -3.93
C LYS A 36 5.11 -10.36 -4.22
N MET A 37 4.34 -9.86 -3.25
CA MET A 37 3.65 -8.57 -3.38
C MET A 37 4.63 -7.40 -3.48
N ALA A 38 5.68 -7.38 -2.65
CA ALA A 38 6.72 -6.36 -2.72
C ALA A 38 7.53 -6.45 -4.04
N TYR A 39 7.70 -7.65 -4.60
CA TYR A 39 8.39 -7.86 -5.88
C TYR A 39 7.50 -7.50 -7.07
N ALA A 40 6.20 -7.76 -7.00
CA ALA A 40 5.23 -7.33 -8.01
C ALA A 40 5.12 -5.79 -8.06
N MET A 41 5.28 -5.11 -6.93
CA MET A 41 5.41 -3.65 -6.88
C MET A 41 6.74 -3.13 -7.46
N ARG A 42 7.77 -3.98 -7.60
CA ARG A 42 9.10 -3.59 -8.12
C ARG A 42 9.28 -3.84 -9.61
N GLN A 43 8.41 -4.58 -10.27
CA GLN A 43 8.50 -4.70 -11.72
C GLN A 43 8.03 -3.38 -12.34
N PRO A 44 8.90 -2.67 -13.11
CA PRO A 44 8.41 -1.59 -13.95
C PRO A 44 7.46 -2.24 -14.96
N VAL A 45 6.18 -2.13 -14.72
CA VAL A 45 5.21 -2.24 -15.80
C VAL A 45 5.53 -1.04 -16.65
N GLU A 46 6.23 -1.22 -17.78
CA GLU A 46 6.22 -0.23 -18.83
C GLU A 46 4.74 0.02 -19.11
N LEU A 47 4.26 1.13 -18.60
CA LEU A 47 3.00 1.68 -19.06
C LEU A 47 3.21 1.98 -20.54
N GLU A 48 2.79 1.04 -21.42
CA GLU A 48 2.29 1.49 -22.70
C GLU A 48 1.41 2.69 -22.38
N SER A 49 1.69 3.82 -23.02
CA SER A 49 0.91 5.06 -22.90
C SER A 49 -0.51 4.82 -23.42
N GLY A 50 -1.19 3.87 -22.79
CA GLY A 50 -2.60 3.63 -22.88
C GLY A 50 -3.26 4.72 -22.07
N VAL A 51 -4.04 5.53 -22.74
CA VAL A 51 -4.95 6.55 -22.28
C VAL A 51 -5.25 6.36 -20.80
N LEU A 52 -4.55 7.16 -19.93
CA LEU A 52 -4.95 7.35 -18.54
C LEU A 52 -6.47 7.49 -18.54
N SER A 53 -7.19 6.71 -17.76
CA SER A 53 -8.65 6.80 -17.72
C SER A 53 -9.00 8.27 -17.61
N ASN A 54 -9.76 8.78 -18.56
CA ASN A 54 -10.13 10.20 -18.58
C ASN A 54 -10.86 10.60 -17.29
N ALA A 55 -11.48 9.64 -16.60
CA ALA A 55 -12.11 9.83 -15.30
C ALA A 55 -11.09 10.09 -14.21
N LEU A 56 -10.01 9.29 -14.12
CA LEU A 56 -9.00 9.45 -13.08
C LEU A 56 -8.30 10.82 -13.17
N THR A 57 -7.84 11.22 -14.35
CA THR A 57 -7.17 12.53 -14.53
C THR A 57 -8.13 13.70 -14.33
N ARG A 58 -9.38 13.56 -14.77
CA ARG A 58 -10.39 14.61 -14.63
C ARG A 58 -10.87 14.76 -13.20
N GLU A 59 -11.11 13.67 -12.50
CA GLU A 59 -11.78 13.67 -11.19
C GLU A 59 -10.82 13.58 -10.01
N PHE A 60 -9.60 13.06 -10.21
CA PHE A 60 -8.61 12.89 -9.17
C PHE A 60 -7.44 13.86 -9.39
N ILE A 61 -6.23 13.42 -9.64
CA ILE A 61 -5.05 14.26 -9.83
C ILE A 61 -4.48 14.16 -11.24
N ASP A 62 -3.79 15.20 -11.68
CA ASP A 62 -3.05 15.17 -12.94
C ASP A 62 -1.73 14.41 -12.76
N LEU A 63 -1.76 13.12 -13.07
CA LEU A 63 -0.62 12.24 -12.95
C LEU A 63 0.51 12.55 -13.94
N SER A 64 0.26 13.38 -14.96
CA SER A 64 1.29 13.76 -15.95
C SER A 64 2.42 14.59 -15.36
N SER A 65 2.19 15.24 -14.21
CA SER A 65 3.18 16.03 -13.48
C SER A 65 4.10 15.20 -12.57
N TYR A 66 3.85 13.90 -12.44
CA TYR A 66 4.59 13.00 -11.57
C TYR A 66 5.37 11.95 -12.37
N SER A 67 6.35 11.31 -11.72
CA SER A 67 7.16 10.24 -12.32
C SER A 67 6.76 8.85 -11.80
N ALA A 68 7.18 7.80 -12.52
CA ALA A 68 6.94 6.40 -12.17
C ALA A 68 5.47 6.07 -11.83
N VAL A 69 4.55 6.68 -12.58
CA VAL A 69 3.11 6.49 -12.37
C VAL A 69 2.71 5.04 -12.63
N ARG A 70 1.95 4.46 -11.70
CA ARG A 70 1.37 3.11 -11.78
C ARG A 70 -0.10 3.17 -11.41
N ILE A 71 -0.93 2.53 -12.20
CA ILE A 71 -2.38 2.52 -12.00
C ILE A 71 -2.86 1.08 -12.09
N ASP A 72 -3.67 0.67 -11.11
CA ASP A 72 -4.47 -0.53 -11.16
C ASP A 72 -5.94 -0.11 -10.97
N GLU A 73 -6.62 0.11 -12.10
CA GLU A 73 -8.02 0.53 -12.10
C GLU A 73 -8.94 -0.53 -11.48
N SER A 74 -8.59 -1.80 -11.62
CA SER A 74 -9.40 -2.90 -11.07
C SER A 74 -9.37 -2.95 -9.54
N ALA A 75 -8.25 -2.53 -8.96
CA ALA A 75 -8.06 -2.41 -7.52
C ALA A 75 -8.40 -1.02 -6.97
N GLY A 76 -8.67 -0.03 -7.83
CA GLY A 76 -8.84 1.36 -7.41
C GLY A 76 -7.58 1.95 -6.78
N VAL A 77 -6.39 1.56 -7.27
CA VAL A 77 -5.11 2.00 -6.70
C VAL A 77 -4.28 2.72 -7.75
N CYS A 78 -3.74 3.87 -7.38
CA CYS A 78 -2.67 4.49 -8.16
C CYS A 78 -1.48 4.86 -7.27
N GLY A 79 -0.29 4.89 -7.86
CA GLY A 79 0.94 5.30 -7.18
C GLY A 79 1.82 6.12 -8.12
N PHE A 80 2.61 7.01 -7.54
CA PHE A 80 3.54 7.86 -8.29
C PHE A 80 4.72 8.29 -7.42
N GLU A 81 5.78 8.76 -8.06
CA GLU A 81 6.96 9.31 -7.40
C GLU A 81 7.00 10.82 -7.51
N SER A 82 7.46 11.47 -6.44
CA SER A 82 7.67 12.91 -6.33
C SER A 82 9.06 13.22 -5.79
N GLN A 83 9.66 14.30 -6.25
CA GLN A 83 10.95 14.82 -5.74
C GLN A 83 10.79 15.67 -4.48
N ALA A 84 9.57 16.11 -4.17
CA ALA A 84 9.24 16.86 -2.96
C ALA A 84 9.26 15.97 -1.70
N SER A 85 9.22 16.56 -0.51
CA SER A 85 9.05 15.77 0.72
C SER A 85 7.67 15.12 0.79
N PRO A 86 7.46 14.08 1.60
CA PRO A 86 6.15 13.46 1.77
C PRO A 86 5.05 14.46 2.15
N GLU A 87 5.34 15.36 3.09
CA GLU A 87 4.42 16.40 3.55
C GLU A 87 4.08 17.39 2.43
N GLN A 88 5.10 17.81 1.67
CA GLN A 88 4.91 18.72 0.54
C GLN A 88 4.14 18.05 -0.60
N THR A 89 4.43 16.77 -0.86
CA THR A 89 3.70 15.99 -1.87
C THR A 89 2.23 15.86 -1.51
N LEU A 90 1.93 15.51 -0.25
CA LEU A 90 0.55 15.44 0.24
C LEU A 90 -0.16 16.80 0.15
N SER A 91 0.53 17.88 0.52
CA SER A 91 -0.01 19.24 0.42
C SER A 91 -0.36 19.62 -1.02
N ASN A 92 0.50 19.29 -1.98
CA ASN A 92 0.25 19.56 -3.39
C ASN A 92 -0.95 18.76 -3.91
N VAL A 93 -1.04 17.49 -3.55
CA VAL A 93 -2.19 16.62 -3.87
C VAL A 93 -3.48 17.18 -3.26
N ALA A 94 -3.42 17.62 -1.99
CA ALA A 94 -4.59 18.17 -1.32
C ALA A 94 -5.11 19.45 -2.01
N LEU A 95 -4.22 20.35 -2.39
CA LEU A 95 -4.59 21.57 -3.12
C LEU A 95 -5.27 21.26 -4.46
N GLU A 96 -4.70 20.32 -5.23
CA GLU A 96 -5.28 19.93 -6.53
C GLU A 96 -6.65 19.26 -6.36
N LEU A 97 -6.81 18.43 -5.34
CA LEU A 97 -8.08 17.77 -5.05
C LEU A 97 -9.15 18.77 -4.55
N GLU A 98 -8.77 19.74 -3.74
CA GLU A 98 -9.68 20.81 -3.30
C GLU A 98 -10.21 21.62 -4.48
N GLU A 99 -9.38 21.93 -5.49
CA GLU A 99 -9.81 22.59 -6.74
C GLU A 99 -10.84 21.75 -7.51
N LYS A 100 -10.82 20.41 -7.35
CA LYS A 100 -11.77 19.47 -7.96
C LYS A 100 -12.95 19.11 -7.03
N ALA A 101 -13.21 19.95 -6.02
CA ALA A 101 -14.30 19.83 -5.05
C ALA A 101 -14.21 18.61 -4.10
N TRP A 102 -13.02 18.10 -3.86
CA TRP A 102 -12.79 17.14 -2.80
C TRP A 102 -12.62 17.84 -1.45
N THR A 103 -13.09 17.22 -0.39
CA THR A 103 -12.89 17.68 0.99
C THR A 103 -11.78 16.83 1.63
N CYS A 104 -10.74 17.48 2.12
CA CYS A 104 -9.60 16.83 2.77
C CYS A 104 -9.87 16.63 4.26
N VAL A 105 -9.57 15.44 4.77
CA VAL A 105 -9.49 15.11 6.19
C VAL A 105 -8.08 14.60 6.48
N PRO A 106 -7.19 15.44 7.00
CA PRO A 106 -5.81 15.06 7.27
C PRO A 106 -5.74 14.01 8.38
N SER A 107 -4.86 13.05 8.22
CA SER A 107 -4.43 12.17 9.31
C SER A 107 -3.42 12.91 10.19
N GLY A 108 -3.34 12.58 11.47
CA GLY A 108 -2.47 13.27 12.40
C GLY A 108 -0.96 13.08 12.20
N ASP A 109 -0.57 12.28 11.20
CA ASP A 109 0.84 11.98 10.85
C ASP A 109 1.48 12.98 9.89
N GLY A 110 0.69 13.87 9.26
CA GLY A 110 1.15 14.88 8.30
C GLY A 110 1.57 14.34 6.93
N VAL A 111 1.52 13.03 6.72
CA VAL A 111 1.93 12.36 5.47
C VAL A 111 0.82 11.53 4.83
N SER A 112 -0.36 11.52 5.44
CA SER A 112 -1.54 10.85 4.89
C SER A 112 -2.80 11.65 5.11
N ALA A 113 -3.79 11.47 4.22
CA ALA A 113 -5.09 12.11 4.33
C ALA A 113 -6.17 11.27 3.62
N SER A 114 -7.39 11.40 4.10
CA SER A 114 -8.60 10.94 3.42
C SER A 114 -9.26 12.10 2.70
N PHE A 115 -9.80 11.82 1.54
CA PHE A 115 -10.53 12.78 0.72
C PHE A 115 -11.89 12.20 0.37
N TYR A 116 -12.89 13.06 0.33
CA TYR A 116 -14.24 12.65 -0.06
C TYR A 116 -14.94 13.74 -0.87
N LYS A 117 -15.86 13.31 -1.72
CA LYS A 117 -16.67 14.21 -2.53
C LYS A 117 -18.09 13.65 -2.73
N GLY A 118 -19.08 14.53 -2.86
CA GLY A 118 -20.49 14.12 -2.93
C GLY A 118 -20.89 13.47 -4.24
N GLU A 119 -20.22 13.83 -5.35
CA GLU A 119 -20.59 13.42 -6.71
C GLU A 119 -19.37 13.03 -7.52
N GLY A 120 -19.51 12.13 -8.50
CA GLY A 120 -18.46 11.66 -9.38
C GLY A 120 -18.36 10.14 -9.42
N GLU A 121 -17.44 9.64 -10.24
CA GLU A 121 -17.13 8.23 -10.36
C GLU A 121 -16.41 7.72 -9.11
N TYR A 122 -15.48 8.55 -8.59
CA TYR A 122 -14.79 8.33 -7.32
C TYR A 122 -15.38 9.25 -6.26
N ARG A 123 -15.71 8.70 -5.10
CA ARG A 123 -16.30 9.45 -3.98
C ARG A 123 -15.44 9.50 -2.75
N TRP A 124 -14.47 8.60 -2.67
CA TRP A 124 -13.54 8.52 -1.57
C TRP A 124 -12.15 8.21 -2.09
N ALA A 125 -11.15 8.81 -1.48
CA ALA A 125 -9.76 8.51 -1.73
C ALA A 125 -8.95 8.56 -0.43
N TYR A 126 -7.95 7.71 -0.33
CA TYR A 126 -6.94 7.79 0.73
C TYR A 126 -5.58 7.91 0.09
N VAL A 127 -4.84 8.92 0.48
CA VAL A 127 -3.49 9.19 -0.02
C VAL A 127 -2.51 9.04 1.13
N SER A 128 -1.45 8.29 0.91
CA SER A 128 -0.33 8.13 1.84
C SER A 128 0.99 8.34 1.11
N CYS A 129 1.84 9.17 1.67
CA CYS A 129 3.16 9.51 1.13
C CYS A 129 4.25 8.98 2.05
N GLY A 130 5.23 8.31 1.48
CA GLY A 130 6.37 7.76 2.21
C GLY A 130 7.69 7.99 1.47
N ARG A 131 8.82 7.94 2.16
CA ARG A 131 10.14 8.10 1.53
C ARG A 131 10.80 6.75 1.33
N VAL A 132 11.13 6.45 0.08
CA VAL A 132 11.78 5.19 -0.33
C VAL A 132 13.00 5.53 -1.17
N GLN A 133 14.20 5.14 -0.71
CA GLN A 133 15.48 5.37 -1.42
C GLN A 133 15.71 6.83 -1.84
N GLY A 134 15.28 7.79 -1.01
CA GLY A 134 15.47 9.23 -1.27
C GLY A 134 14.38 9.90 -2.10
N VAL A 135 13.45 9.14 -2.65
CA VAL A 135 12.30 9.63 -3.42
C VAL A 135 11.03 9.48 -2.59
N THR A 136 10.11 10.41 -2.72
CA THR A 136 8.77 10.30 -2.12
C THR A 136 7.89 9.44 -3.03
N VAL A 137 7.32 8.39 -2.47
CA VAL A 137 6.32 7.54 -3.13
C VAL A 137 4.96 7.85 -2.53
N ALA A 138 4.02 8.23 -3.36
CA ALA A 138 2.62 8.39 -2.97
C ALA A 138 1.82 7.18 -3.44
N VAL A 139 0.93 6.67 -2.58
CA VAL A 139 -0.02 5.61 -2.89
C VAL A 139 -1.42 6.14 -2.60
N CYS A 140 -2.29 6.01 -3.58
CA CYS A 140 -3.67 6.47 -3.53
C CYS A 140 -4.60 5.27 -3.69
N ASN A 141 -5.58 5.14 -2.80
CA ASN A 141 -6.67 4.18 -2.91
C ASN A 141 -7.95 4.97 -3.21
N LEU A 142 -8.73 4.52 -4.18
CA LEU A 142 -9.91 5.19 -4.71
C LEU A 142 -11.13 4.27 -4.61
N ALA A 143 -12.27 4.82 -4.26
CA ALA A 143 -13.55 4.11 -4.21
C ALA A 143 -14.74 5.03 -4.53
#